data_2cabaa6df5c8b367698b89dab084d225
#
_entry.id   2cabaa6df5c8b367698b89dab084d225
#
_cell.length_a   1.000
_cell.length_b   1.000
_cell.length_c   1.000
_cell.angle_alpha   90.00
_cell.angle_beta   90.00
_cell.angle_gamma   90.00
#
_symmetry.space_group_name_H-M   'P 1'
#
loop_
_entity.id
_entity.type
_entity.pdbx_description
1 polymer ?
#
loop_
_entity_poly.entity_id
_entity_poly.type
_entity_poly.pdbx_seq_one_letter_code
_entity_poly.pdbx_strand_id
1 'polypeptide(L)'
;MNRLLLLFPALFLVVVQLNAQWKWTLHAETGLNKQDVSAVSNLIQQNELDPKVYWKFAASGGVELSYTVLKFATVFSGLGYVKTNGRYVTSQNAYNPDGSLQATFTSDKWTTADMISLPVGLQLNAWKFHVGGGIECRYRVAGSLTTNYSSIAAFASNSTDLGSVVGSNTNAKLDYGYFAYASFNFTKRFGCKLSYYEGQRDLSNGFEFGAWKEWMKNVGNSVFSLNNKQMTLGIYLKIN
;
A
#
# COMPACT_ATOMS: atom_id res chain seq x y z
N MET A 1 -35.09 30.59 -15.31
CA MET A 1 -33.69 30.26 -15.60
C MET A 1 -33.25 28.86 -15.14
N ASN A 2 -33.99 28.18 -14.26
CA ASN A 2 -33.56 26.89 -13.69
C ASN A 2 -33.86 25.61 -14.48
N ARG A 3 -34.70 25.66 -15.55
CA ARG A 3 -35.02 24.45 -16.32
C ARG A 3 -33.96 24.09 -17.37
N LEU A 4 -33.21 25.06 -17.88
CA LEU A 4 -32.10 24.80 -18.81
C LEU A 4 -30.92 24.13 -18.14
N LEU A 5 -30.65 24.43 -16.86
CA LEU A 5 -29.57 23.82 -16.09
C LEU A 5 -29.77 22.32 -15.81
N LEU A 6 -31.04 21.88 -15.74
CA LEU A 6 -31.38 20.46 -15.55
C LEU A 6 -31.41 19.67 -16.89
N LEU A 7 -31.56 20.36 -18.00
CA LEU A 7 -31.51 19.70 -19.32
C LEU A 7 -30.12 19.27 -19.74
N PHE A 8 -29.06 20.01 -19.31
CA PHE A 8 -27.68 19.67 -19.62
C PHE A 8 -27.24 18.31 -19.01
N PRO A 9 -27.40 18.06 -17.69
CA PRO A 9 -27.07 16.76 -17.11
C PRO A 9 -27.98 15.62 -17.62
N ALA A 10 -29.27 15.90 -17.90
CA ALA A 10 -30.16 14.91 -18.46
C ALA A 10 -29.78 14.53 -19.91
N LEU A 11 -29.43 15.53 -20.74
CA LEU A 11 -28.93 15.29 -22.11
C LEU A 11 -27.58 14.57 -22.10
N PHE A 12 -26.70 14.93 -21.18
CA PHE A 12 -25.42 14.27 -20.96
C PHE A 12 -25.61 12.80 -20.55
N LEU A 13 -26.55 12.51 -19.63
CA LEU A 13 -26.89 11.15 -19.21
C LEU A 13 -27.47 10.33 -20.36
N VAL A 14 -28.31 10.90 -21.20
CA VAL A 14 -28.90 10.20 -22.37
C VAL A 14 -27.84 9.94 -23.45
N VAL A 15 -26.98 10.88 -23.75
CA VAL A 15 -25.84 10.70 -24.70
C VAL A 15 -24.84 9.67 -24.18
N VAL A 16 -24.61 9.63 -22.88
CA VAL A 16 -23.76 8.65 -22.22
C VAL A 16 -24.36 7.25 -22.32
N GLN A 17 -25.68 7.09 -22.12
CA GLN A 17 -26.36 5.79 -22.23
C GLN A 17 -26.36 5.21 -23.64
N LEU A 18 -26.43 6.03 -24.68
CA LEU A 18 -26.50 5.57 -26.07
C LEU A 18 -25.19 4.95 -26.61
N ASN A 19 -24.05 5.28 -26.02
CA ASN A 19 -22.72 4.79 -26.44
C ASN A 19 -22.01 3.91 -25.40
N ALA A 20 -22.63 3.64 -24.28
CA ALA A 20 -21.99 3.01 -23.17
C ALA A 20 -22.02 1.48 -23.31
N GLN A 21 -20.84 0.90 -23.21
CA GLN A 21 -20.68 -0.54 -23.12
C GLN A 21 -20.08 -0.90 -21.76
N TRP A 22 -20.86 -1.62 -20.97
CA TRP A 22 -20.36 -2.23 -19.74
C TRP A 22 -19.47 -3.41 -20.07
N LYS A 23 -18.34 -3.51 -19.40
CA LYS A 23 -17.39 -4.62 -19.55
C LYS A 23 -16.90 -5.07 -18.20
N TRP A 24 -16.85 -6.37 -18.03
CA TRP A 24 -16.21 -7.00 -16.91
C TRP A 24 -14.77 -7.35 -17.25
N THR A 25 -13.87 -7.17 -16.31
CA THR A 25 -12.47 -7.55 -16.45
C THR A 25 -12.05 -8.32 -15.20
N LEU A 26 -11.54 -9.52 -15.40
CA LEU A 26 -10.83 -10.27 -14.36
C LEU A 26 -9.34 -9.95 -14.47
N HIS A 27 -8.66 -9.74 -13.36
CA HIS A 27 -7.22 -9.54 -13.36
C HIS A 27 -6.54 -10.32 -12.24
N ALA A 28 -5.30 -10.72 -12.47
CA ALA A 28 -4.41 -11.31 -11.49
C ALA A 28 -3.01 -10.73 -11.69
N GLU A 29 -2.43 -10.25 -10.62
CA GLU A 29 -1.16 -9.53 -10.64
C GLU A 29 -0.25 -10.04 -9.53
N THR A 30 1.06 -10.01 -9.78
CA THR A 30 2.08 -10.32 -8.79
C THR A 30 3.21 -9.30 -8.88
N GLY A 31 3.91 -9.08 -7.81
CA GLY A 31 4.99 -8.09 -7.79
C GLY A 31 5.59 -7.88 -6.41
N LEU A 32 5.93 -6.65 -6.15
CA LEU A 32 6.66 -6.25 -4.96
C LEU A 32 5.90 -5.18 -4.19
N ASN A 33 5.96 -5.27 -2.88
CA ASN A 33 5.48 -4.26 -1.94
C ASN A 33 6.61 -3.80 -1.03
N LYS A 34 6.60 -2.53 -0.70
CA LYS A 34 7.49 -1.88 0.23
C LYS A 34 6.67 -1.05 1.21
N GLN A 35 6.99 -1.15 2.48
CA GLN A 35 6.43 -0.28 3.50
C GLN A 35 7.46 0.80 3.82
N ASP A 36 7.31 1.97 3.20
CA ASP A 36 8.20 3.10 3.50
C ASP A 36 8.01 3.55 4.94
N VAL A 37 9.10 3.57 5.69
CA VAL A 37 9.15 4.02 7.08
C VAL A 37 9.89 5.36 7.10
N SER A 38 9.20 6.41 7.51
CA SER A 38 9.78 7.74 7.64
C SER A 38 9.82 8.16 9.09
N ALA A 39 10.93 8.74 9.52
CA ALA A 39 11.04 9.34 10.84
C ALA A 39 10.19 10.62 10.92
N VAL A 40 9.30 10.71 11.91
CA VAL A 40 8.37 11.85 12.06
C VAL A 40 8.89 12.87 13.07
N SER A 41 9.89 12.56 13.89
CA SER A 41 10.37 13.48 14.93
C SER A 41 11.88 13.68 14.96
N ASN A 42 12.30 14.89 15.37
CA ASN A 42 13.70 15.25 15.59
C ASN A 42 14.40 14.40 16.69
N LEU A 43 13.64 13.72 17.54
CA LEU A 43 14.15 12.79 18.56
C LEU A 43 14.86 11.58 17.93
N ILE A 44 14.47 11.20 16.72
CA ILE A 44 15.08 10.09 15.99
C ILE A 44 16.45 10.48 15.43
N GLN A 45 16.62 11.71 15.00
CA GLN A 45 17.90 12.20 14.51
C GLN A 45 18.98 12.19 15.60
N GLN A 46 18.58 12.29 16.88
CA GLN A 46 19.52 12.24 18.02
C GLN A 46 19.93 10.80 18.38
N ASN A 47 19.14 9.77 18.00
CA ASN A 47 19.39 8.37 18.37
C ASN A 47 19.82 7.49 17.19
N GLU A 48 20.22 8.09 16.06
CA GLU A 48 20.75 7.38 14.86
C GLU A 48 19.87 6.22 14.36
N LEU A 49 18.54 6.37 14.42
CA LEU A 49 17.62 5.40 13.86
C LEU A 49 17.65 5.48 12.34
N ASP A 50 18.26 4.51 11.68
CA ASP A 50 18.27 4.36 10.23
C ASP A 50 17.35 3.20 9.82
N PRO A 51 16.08 3.48 9.45
CA PRO A 51 15.15 2.43 9.04
C PRO A 51 15.53 1.86 7.67
N LYS A 52 15.92 0.59 7.63
CA LYS A 52 16.16 -0.15 6.38
C LYS A 52 14.88 -0.85 5.95
N VAL A 53 14.40 -0.53 4.77
CA VAL A 53 13.14 -1.04 4.23
C VAL A 53 13.41 -1.94 3.03
N TYR A 54 12.69 -3.05 2.94
CA TYR A 54 12.91 -4.08 1.93
C TYR A 54 11.67 -4.29 1.07
N TRP A 55 11.87 -4.42 -0.23
CA TRP A 55 10.84 -4.90 -1.15
C TRP A 55 10.53 -6.38 -0.86
N LYS A 56 9.25 -6.69 -0.74
CA LYS A 56 8.74 -8.04 -0.48
C LYS A 56 7.63 -8.38 -1.46
N PHE A 57 7.36 -9.67 -1.61
CA PHE A 57 6.36 -10.19 -2.51
C PHE A 57 4.97 -9.62 -2.20
N ALA A 58 4.24 -9.30 -3.27
CA ALA A 58 2.83 -8.92 -3.25
C ALA A 58 2.08 -9.64 -4.37
N ALA A 59 0.81 -9.90 -4.15
CA ALA A 59 -0.10 -10.42 -5.15
C ALA A 59 -1.45 -9.75 -5.03
N SER A 60 -2.13 -9.57 -6.15
CA SER A 60 -3.50 -9.06 -6.18
C SER A 60 -4.30 -9.74 -7.28
N GLY A 61 -5.61 -9.70 -7.12
CA GLY A 61 -6.53 -10.17 -8.14
C GLY A 61 -7.93 -9.65 -7.85
N GLY A 62 -8.74 -9.56 -8.89
CA GLY A 62 -10.07 -9.00 -8.69
C GLY A 62 -10.90 -8.93 -9.96
N VAL A 63 -12.05 -8.30 -9.78
CA VAL A 63 -13.02 -8.05 -10.82
C VAL A 63 -13.20 -6.55 -10.95
N GLU A 64 -13.16 -6.05 -12.15
CA GLU A 64 -13.36 -4.65 -12.50
C GLU A 64 -14.58 -4.53 -13.43
N LEU A 65 -15.46 -3.62 -13.11
CA LEU A 65 -16.57 -3.19 -13.96
C LEU A 65 -16.19 -1.86 -14.58
N SER A 66 -16.17 -1.80 -15.89
CA SER A 66 -15.83 -0.61 -16.65
C SER A 66 -16.94 -0.14 -17.53
N TYR A 67 -17.05 1.18 -17.70
CA TYR A 67 -18.05 1.86 -18.50
C TYR A 67 -17.38 2.82 -19.47
N THR A 68 -17.52 2.57 -20.75
CA THR A 68 -16.93 3.42 -21.79
C THR A 68 -17.77 4.67 -21.98
N VAL A 69 -17.30 5.80 -21.50
CA VAL A 69 -17.97 7.11 -21.63
C VAL A 69 -17.72 7.71 -22.99
N LEU A 70 -16.49 7.65 -23.46
CA LEU A 70 -16.04 8.13 -24.77
C LEU A 70 -15.21 7.04 -25.43
N LYS A 71 -15.08 7.06 -26.76
CA LYS A 71 -14.26 6.06 -27.49
C LYS A 71 -12.84 5.90 -26.90
N PHE A 72 -12.30 6.98 -26.35
CA PHE A 72 -10.95 7.03 -25.78
C PHE A 72 -10.93 7.07 -24.25
N ALA A 73 -12.09 7.13 -23.56
CA ALA A 73 -12.15 7.27 -22.11
C ALA A 73 -13.18 6.31 -21.48
N THR A 74 -12.76 5.65 -20.42
CA THR A 74 -13.53 4.67 -19.67
C THR A 74 -13.42 4.99 -18.19
N VAL A 75 -14.53 4.99 -17.46
CA VAL A 75 -14.57 4.97 -15.99
C VAL A 75 -14.65 3.53 -15.53
N PHE A 76 -14.05 3.22 -14.40
CA PHE A 76 -14.11 1.89 -13.83
C PHE A 76 -14.13 1.91 -12.32
N SER A 77 -14.67 0.84 -11.77
CA SER A 77 -14.58 0.49 -10.36
C SER A 77 -14.47 -1.03 -10.24
N GLY A 78 -13.99 -1.51 -9.10
CA GLY A 78 -13.77 -2.92 -8.94
C GLY A 78 -13.81 -3.39 -7.48
N LEU A 79 -13.71 -4.70 -7.33
CA LEU A 79 -13.50 -5.38 -6.06
C LEU A 79 -12.32 -6.32 -6.23
N GLY A 80 -11.34 -6.19 -5.37
CA GLY A 80 -10.13 -7.00 -5.41
C GLY A 80 -9.73 -7.55 -4.06
N TYR A 81 -8.83 -8.49 -4.12
CA TYR A 81 -8.07 -9.01 -2.99
C TYR A 81 -6.59 -8.71 -3.21
N VAL A 82 -5.94 -8.19 -2.17
CA VAL A 82 -4.53 -7.82 -2.20
C VAL A 82 -3.83 -8.48 -1.02
N LYS A 83 -2.78 -9.23 -1.31
CA LYS A 83 -1.86 -9.77 -0.30
C LYS A 83 -0.54 -9.03 -0.39
N THR A 84 -0.10 -8.46 0.72
CA THR A 84 1.20 -7.77 0.80
C THR A 84 2.04 -8.36 1.92
N ASN A 85 3.36 -8.37 1.69
CA ASN A 85 4.33 -8.64 2.71
C ASN A 85 5.23 -7.41 2.85
N GLY A 86 5.62 -7.08 4.07
CA GLY A 86 6.54 -5.99 4.37
C GLY A 86 7.67 -6.47 5.27
N ARG A 87 8.84 -5.84 5.15
CA ARG A 87 9.94 -6.01 6.10
C ARG A 87 10.65 -4.69 6.26
N TYR A 88 10.86 -4.31 7.51
CA TYR A 88 11.74 -3.20 7.83
C TYR A 88 12.54 -3.49 9.09
N VAL A 89 13.74 -2.97 9.10
CA VAL A 89 14.72 -3.12 10.21
C VAL A 89 14.99 -1.74 10.76
N THR A 90 14.89 -1.61 12.07
CA THR A 90 15.28 -0.39 12.79
C THR A 90 16.39 -0.73 13.75
N SER A 91 17.41 0.13 13.84
CA SER A 91 18.53 -0.01 14.79
C SER A 91 18.60 1.22 15.68
N GLN A 92 18.85 1.01 16.96
CA GLN A 92 19.00 2.06 17.95
C GLN A 92 20.28 1.84 18.73
N ASN A 93 21.09 2.88 18.86
CA ASN A 93 22.30 2.86 19.68
C ASN A 93 21.98 3.24 21.12
N ALA A 94 22.52 2.50 22.06
CA ALA A 94 22.56 2.85 23.47
C ALA A 94 23.98 3.30 23.83
N TYR A 95 24.07 4.39 24.58
CA TYR A 95 25.34 4.99 25.00
C TYR A 95 25.50 4.94 26.51
N ASN A 96 26.75 4.79 26.98
CA ASN A 96 27.08 4.96 28.35
C ASN A 96 26.99 6.44 28.76
N PRO A 97 26.99 6.76 30.09
CA PRO A 97 26.98 8.15 30.56
C PRO A 97 28.18 8.98 30.08
N ASP A 98 29.29 8.36 29.74
CA ASP A 98 30.50 8.98 29.18
C ASP A 98 30.42 9.25 27.66
N GLY A 99 29.29 8.91 27.03
CA GLY A 99 29.07 9.07 25.59
C GLY A 99 29.63 7.93 24.73
N SER A 100 30.25 6.91 25.32
CA SER A 100 30.72 5.74 24.56
C SER A 100 29.56 4.82 24.17
N LEU A 101 29.62 4.19 22.99
CA LEU A 101 28.63 3.23 22.55
C LEU A 101 28.61 2.00 23.46
N GLN A 102 27.48 1.70 24.06
CA GLN A 102 27.26 0.51 24.88
C GLN A 102 26.81 -0.69 24.08
N ALA A 103 25.74 -0.51 23.29
CA ALA A 103 25.16 -1.55 22.44
C ALA A 103 24.34 -0.96 21.33
N THR A 104 24.18 -1.73 20.27
CA THR A 104 23.17 -1.45 19.20
C THR A 104 22.06 -2.49 19.30
N PHE A 105 20.84 -2.03 19.49
CA PHE A 105 19.63 -2.86 19.47
C PHE A 105 19.02 -2.82 18.07
N THR A 106 18.67 -3.98 17.54
CA THR A 106 18.06 -4.11 16.23
C THR A 106 16.71 -4.79 16.37
N SER A 107 15.71 -4.25 15.67
CA SER A 107 14.36 -4.81 15.56
C SER A 107 14.07 -5.08 14.08
N ASP A 108 13.95 -6.36 13.71
CA ASP A 108 13.60 -6.81 12.36
C ASP A 108 12.12 -7.20 12.35
N LYS A 109 11.30 -6.40 11.67
CA LYS A 109 9.85 -6.54 11.63
C LYS A 109 9.38 -7.06 10.28
N TRP A 110 8.61 -8.14 10.33
CA TRP A 110 7.97 -8.77 9.19
C TRP A 110 6.46 -8.62 9.32
N THR A 111 5.82 -8.08 8.30
CA THR A 111 4.38 -7.88 8.27
C THR A 111 3.76 -8.66 7.12
N THR A 112 2.58 -9.20 7.35
CA THR A 112 1.70 -9.66 6.29
C THR A 112 0.37 -8.92 6.38
N ALA A 113 -0.27 -8.70 5.25
CA ALA A 113 -1.63 -8.16 5.23
C ALA A 113 -2.40 -8.74 4.06
N ASP A 114 -3.59 -9.25 4.38
CA ASP A 114 -4.62 -9.66 3.44
C ASP A 114 -5.69 -8.58 3.43
N MET A 115 -5.98 -8.01 2.26
CA MET A 115 -6.83 -6.83 2.14
C MET A 115 -7.88 -7.00 1.04
N ILE A 116 -9.06 -6.45 1.28
CA ILE A 116 -10.05 -6.20 0.24
C ILE A 116 -9.78 -4.82 -0.32
N SER A 117 -9.76 -4.69 -1.65
CA SER A 117 -9.52 -3.44 -2.36
C SER A 117 -10.72 -3.00 -3.17
N LEU A 118 -10.92 -1.68 -3.20
CA LEU A 118 -11.99 -1.00 -3.93
C LEU A 118 -11.35 0.13 -4.77
N PRO A 119 -10.88 -0.18 -5.99
CA PRO A 119 -10.38 0.84 -6.92
C PRO A 119 -11.53 1.58 -7.60
N VAL A 120 -11.35 2.88 -7.81
CA VAL A 120 -12.19 3.73 -8.66
C VAL A 120 -11.28 4.61 -9.49
N GLY A 121 -11.49 4.66 -10.81
CA GLY A 121 -10.58 5.40 -11.66
C GLY A 121 -11.07 5.68 -13.07
N LEU A 122 -10.16 6.28 -13.83
CA LEU A 122 -10.31 6.61 -15.23
C LEU A 122 -9.25 5.88 -16.05
N GLN A 123 -9.62 5.45 -17.24
CA GLN A 123 -8.72 4.82 -18.19
C GLN A 123 -8.83 5.55 -19.53
N LEU A 124 -7.69 5.87 -20.11
CA LEU A 124 -7.56 6.35 -21.47
C LEU A 124 -7.18 5.18 -22.39
N ASN A 125 -7.85 5.10 -23.52
CA ASN A 125 -7.70 4.02 -24.48
C ASN A 125 -7.05 4.54 -25.77
N ALA A 126 -5.91 3.99 -26.14
CA ALA A 126 -5.20 4.28 -27.38
C ALA A 126 -4.87 2.97 -28.10
N TRP A 127 -5.73 2.56 -29.03
CA TRP A 127 -5.59 1.32 -29.79
C TRP A 127 -5.49 0.08 -28.86
N LYS A 128 -4.31 -0.55 -28.78
CA LYS A 128 -4.05 -1.70 -27.89
C LYS A 128 -3.53 -1.29 -26.52
N PHE A 129 -3.12 -0.03 -26.36
CA PHE A 129 -2.56 0.50 -25.11
C PHE A 129 -3.65 1.21 -24.31
N HIS A 130 -3.60 1.01 -23.01
CA HIS A 130 -4.45 1.73 -22.07
C HIS A 130 -3.60 2.23 -20.91
N VAL A 131 -3.87 3.44 -20.48
CA VAL A 131 -3.28 4.03 -19.28
C VAL A 131 -4.42 4.47 -18.37
N GLY A 132 -4.35 4.11 -17.12
CA GLY A 132 -5.37 4.46 -16.16
C GLY A 132 -4.80 4.80 -14.80
N GLY A 133 -5.66 5.38 -13.97
CA GLY A 133 -5.33 5.71 -12.61
C GLY A 133 -6.54 6.20 -11.83
N GLY A 134 -6.38 6.33 -10.54
CA GLY A 134 -7.45 6.74 -9.66
C GLY A 134 -7.09 6.60 -8.19
N ILE A 135 -8.11 6.41 -7.38
CA ILE A 135 -8.01 6.16 -5.95
C ILE A 135 -8.39 4.73 -5.63
N GLU A 136 -7.75 4.16 -4.64
CA GLU A 136 -8.03 2.81 -4.15
C GLU A 136 -8.10 2.83 -2.63
N CYS A 137 -9.19 2.26 -2.10
CA CYS A 137 -9.34 1.99 -0.67
C CYS A 137 -9.07 0.52 -0.42
N ARG A 138 -8.24 0.20 0.56
CA ARG A 138 -7.88 -1.17 0.97
C ARG A 138 -8.26 -1.39 2.42
N TYR A 139 -9.07 -2.40 2.69
CA TYR A 139 -9.46 -2.79 4.04
C TYR A 139 -8.80 -4.11 4.41
N ARG A 140 -7.97 -4.09 5.47
CA ARG A 140 -7.30 -5.29 5.95
C ARG A 140 -8.27 -6.20 6.69
N VAL A 141 -8.38 -7.44 6.22
CA VAL A 141 -9.21 -8.50 6.79
C VAL A 141 -8.41 -9.45 7.68
N ALA A 142 -7.13 -9.67 7.35
CA ALA A 142 -6.21 -10.48 8.13
C ALA A 142 -4.78 -9.94 8.02
N GLY A 143 -3.89 -10.41 8.90
CA GLY A 143 -2.48 -10.09 8.84
C GLY A 143 -1.74 -10.47 10.10
N SER A 144 -0.44 -10.66 9.97
CA SER A 144 0.47 -10.98 11.07
C SER A 144 1.62 -9.99 11.15
N LEU A 145 2.17 -9.86 12.34
CA LEU A 145 3.40 -9.12 12.61
C LEU A 145 4.35 -10.04 13.38
N THR A 146 5.55 -10.21 12.86
CA THR A 146 6.65 -10.88 13.57
C THR A 146 7.76 -9.88 13.79
N THR A 147 8.23 -9.73 15.02
CA THR A 147 9.34 -8.87 15.36
C THR A 147 10.44 -9.70 16.00
N ASN A 148 11.62 -9.71 15.40
CA ASN A 148 12.82 -10.33 15.94
C ASN A 148 13.70 -9.24 16.54
N TYR A 149 14.14 -9.45 17.76
CA TYR A 149 15.02 -8.53 18.50
C TYR A 149 16.40 -9.12 18.60
N SER A 150 17.41 -8.30 18.35
CA SER A 150 18.81 -8.65 18.58
C SER A 150 19.58 -7.47 19.13
N SER A 151 20.70 -7.73 19.81
CA SER A 151 21.63 -6.70 20.28
C SER A 151 23.07 -7.09 19.94
N ILE A 152 23.87 -6.07 19.66
CA ILE A 152 25.32 -6.20 19.50
C ILE A 152 25.97 -5.28 20.53
N ALA A 153 26.70 -5.83 21.52
CA ALA A 153 27.49 -5.02 22.44
C ALA A 153 28.65 -4.35 21.68
N ALA A 154 29.07 -3.16 22.11
CA ALA A 154 30.08 -2.34 21.43
C ALA A 154 31.41 -3.06 21.12
N PHE A 155 31.75 -4.06 21.92
CA PHE A 155 32.98 -4.84 21.78
C PHE A 155 32.76 -6.30 21.36
N ALA A 156 31.53 -6.67 20.99
CA ALA A 156 31.17 -8.02 20.57
C ALA A 156 31.18 -8.13 19.05
N SER A 157 31.74 -9.21 18.54
CA SER A 157 31.70 -9.53 17.10
C SER A 157 30.41 -10.19 16.67
N ASN A 158 29.61 -10.70 17.60
CA ASN A 158 28.39 -11.45 17.34
C ASN A 158 27.16 -10.78 17.94
N SER A 159 26.02 -10.84 17.20
CA SER A 159 24.74 -10.41 17.74
C SER A 159 24.20 -11.44 18.72
N THR A 160 23.58 -10.96 19.79
CA THR A 160 22.81 -11.79 20.73
C THR A 160 21.34 -11.75 20.30
N ASP A 161 20.73 -12.91 20.10
CA ASP A 161 19.31 -13.04 19.87
C ASP A 161 18.57 -12.77 21.19
N LEU A 162 17.67 -11.79 21.18
CA LEU A 162 16.83 -11.43 22.34
C LEU A 162 15.42 -12.05 22.25
N GLY A 163 15.18 -12.86 21.21
CA GLY A 163 13.92 -13.52 20.99
C GLY A 163 13.04 -12.86 19.95
N SER A 164 11.90 -13.47 19.71
CA SER A 164 10.91 -13.01 18.73
C SER A 164 9.53 -12.90 19.35
N VAL A 165 8.74 -11.93 18.86
CA VAL A 165 7.35 -11.74 19.20
C VAL A 165 6.52 -11.90 17.94
N VAL A 166 5.53 -12.79 17.98
CA VAL A 166 4.58 -13.01 16.90
C VAL A 166 3.19 -12.58 17.38
N GLY A 167 2.52 -11.77 16.59
CA GLY A 167 1.19 -11.29 16.90
C GLY A 167 0.36 -10.96 15.65
N SER A 168 -0.85 -10.51 15.90
CA SER A 168 -1.68 -9.96 14.83
C SER A 168 -1.08 -8.64 14.34
N ASN A 169 -1.23 -8.36 13.04
CA ASN A 169 -0.82 -7.06 12.50
C ASN A 169 -1.75 -5.96 13.05
N THR A 170 -1.21 -5.08 13.89
CA THR A 170 -1.93 -4.00 14.57
C THR A 170 -1.94 -2.68 13.80
N ASN A 171 -1.34 -2.62 12.60
CA ASN A 171 -1.40 -1.45 11.73
C ASN A 171 -2.85 -1.02 11.46
N ALA A 172 -3.06 0.21 11.05
CA ALA A 172 -4.39 0.71 10.69
C ALA A 172 -5.08 -0.24 9.70
N LYS A 173 -6.36 -0.56 9.94
CA LYS A 173 -7.12 -1.49 9.09
C LYS A 173 -7.44 -0.93 7.72
N LEU A 174 -7.61 0.38 7.62
CA LEU A 174 -7.92 1.07 6.36
C LEU A 174 -6.65 1.70 5.80
N ASP A 175 -6.35 1.41 4.57
CA ASP A 175 -5.36 2.10 3.74
C ASP A 175 -6.09 2.73 2.55
N TYR A 176 -5.68 3.91 2.12
CA TYR A 176 -6.16 4.52 0.90
C TYR A 176 -5.01 5.21 0.19
N GLY A 177 -5.06 5.22 -1.13
CA GLY A 177 -3.97 5.78 -1.90
C GLY A 177 -4.34 6.00 -3.34
N TYR A 178 -3.34 6.41 -4.10
CA TYR A 178 -3.43 6.58 -5.54
C TYR A 178 -2.86 5.35 -6.23
N PHE A 179 -3.44 5.01 -7.37
CA PHE A 179 -2.86 4.01 -8.24
C PHE A 179 -2.79 4.53 -9.67
N ALA A 180 -1.83 4.00 -10.42
CA ALA A 180 -1.71 4.20 -11.84
C ALA A 180 -1.34 2.88 -12.50
N TYR A 181 -1.75 2.68 -13.74
CA TYR A 181 -1.35 1.51 -14.51
C TYR A 181 -1.20 1.80 -15.99
N ALA A 182 -0.40 0.97 -16.63
CA ALA A 182 -0.34 0.84 -18.08
C ALA A 182 -0.69 -0.59 -18.46
N SER A 183 -1.45 -0.78 -19.53
CA SER A 183 -1.83 -2.11 -19.98
C SER A 183 -1.81 -2.23 -21.50
N PHE A 184 -1.60 -3.46 -21.97
CA PHE A 184 -1.53 -3.79 -23.38
C PHE A 184 -2.41 -4.99 -23.69
N ASN A 185 -3.25 -4.87 -24.70
CA ASN A 185 -4.11 -5.95 -25.22
C ASN A 185 -3.33 -6.79 -26.24
N PHE A 186 -3.07 -8.05 -25.96
CA PHE A 186 -2.58 -9.02 -26.96
C PHE A 186 -3.71 -9.38 -27.93
N THR A 187 -4.91 -9.58 -27.38
CA THR A 187 -6.12 -9.89 -28.13
C THR A 187 -7.26 -8.96 -27.70
N LYS A 188 -8.44 -9.10 -28.27
CA LYS A 188 -9.63 -8.34 -27.85
C LYS A 188 -10.03 -8.62 -26.38
N ARG A 189 -9.68 -9.79 -25.85
CA ARG A 189 -10.07 -10.23 -24.52
C ARG A 189 -8.93 -10.33 -23.52
N PHE A 190 -7.71 -10.56 -23.96
CA PHE A 190 -6.57 -10.85 -23.11
C PHE A 190 -5.46 -9.82 -23.24
N GLY A 191 -4.83 -9.46 -22.14
CA GLY A 191 -3.73 -8.51 -22.09
C GLY A 191 -2.89 -8.63 -20.82
N CYS A 192 -1.88 -7.76 -20.74
CA CYS A 192 -1.05 -7.58 -19.56
C CYS A 192 -1.22 -6.18 -18.97
N LYS A 193 -0.92 -6.04 -17.69
CA LYS A 193 -1.09 -4.80 -16.91
C LYS A 193 0.10 -4.64 -15.97
N LEU A 194 0.73 -3.48 -15.99
CA LEU A 194 1.72 -3.04 -15.02
C LEU A 194 1.05 -1.99 -14.15
N SER A 195 1.02 -2.19 -12.84
CA SER A 195 0.33 -1.32 -11.89
C SER A 195 1.28 -0.81 -10.82
N TYR A 196 1.04 0.41 -10.36
CA TYR A 196 1.69 1.03 -9.23
C TYR A 196 0.63 1.56 -8.27
N TYR A 197 0.82 1.34 -6.98
CA TYR A 197 -0.01 1.87 -5.90
C TYR A 197 0.86 2.57 -4.86
N GLU A 198 0.39 3.70 -4.37
CA GLU A 198 1.02 4.45 -3.28
C GLU A 198 -0.03 4.85 -2.24
N GLY A 199 0.06 4.24 -1.06
CA GLY A 199 -0.76 4.55 0.10
C GLY A 199 -0.45 5.95 0.64
N GLN A 200 -1.50 6.68 0.99
CA GLN A 200 -1.41 8.04 1.52
C GLN A 200 -1.66 8.08 3.04
N ARG A 201 -2.19 7.01 3.58
CA ARG A 201 -2.45 6.92 5.02
C ARG A 201 -1.23 6.42 5.75
N ASP A 202 -0.91 7.11 6.86
CA ASP A 202 0.03 6.59 7.84
C ASP A 202 -0.59 5.38 8.56
N LEU A 203 -0.02 4.20 8.32
CA LEU A 203 -0.48 2.95 8.91
C LEU A 203 0.06 2.73 10.33
N SER A 204 1.02 3.53 10.78
CA SER A 204 1.64 3.40 12.12
C SER A 204 0.67 3.70 13.27
N ASN A 205 -0.40 4.44 13.01
CA ASN A 205 -1.44 4.78 14.01
C ASN A 205 -2.20 3.57 14.58
N GLY A 206 -1.92 2.36 14.10
CA GLY A 206 -2.42 1.11 14.66
C GLY A 206 -1.40 0.34 15.51
N PHE A 207 -0.17 0.83 15.67
CA PHE A 207 0.84 0.18 16.51
C PHE A 207 0.52 0.36 18.00
N GLU A 208 -0.13 -0.61 18.57
CA GLU A 208 -0.25 -0.74 20.01
C GLU A 208 0.95 -1.53 20.56
N PHE A 209 2.00 -0.84 20.97
CA PHE A 209 3.06 -1.43 21.76
C PHE A 209 2.67 -1.36 23.25
N GLY A 210 2.37 -2.49 23.88
CA GLY A 210 2.05 -2.63 25.29
C GLY A 210 2.69 -1.62 26.26
N ALA A 211 3.73 -1.97 27.02
CA ALA A 211 4.39 -1.08 27.97
C ALA A 211 5.04 0.18 27.35
N TRP A 212 5.38 0.17 26.04
CA TRP A 212 5.87 1.32 25.30
C TRP A 212 4.77 2.33 24.96
N LYS A 213 3.49 1.94 24.97
CA LYS A 213 2.35 2.83 24.70
C LYS A 213 2.26 3.97 25.74
N GLU A 214 2.53 3.69 27.01
CA GLU A 214 2.50 4.72 28.05
C GLU A 214 3.71 5.65 27.96
N TRP A 215 4.88 5.11 27.66
CA TRP A 215 6.08 5.93 27.47
C TRP A 215 5.97 6.81 26.24
N MET A 216 5.47 6.28 25.12
CA MET A 216 5.26 7.02 23.86
C MET A 216 4.11 8.03 23.94
N LYS A 217 3.08 7.82 24.77
CA LYS A 217 2.05 8.84 25.07
C LYS A 217 2.65 10.10 25.70
N ASN A 218 3.69 9.93 26.50
CA ASN A 218 4.38 11.04 27.16
C ASN A 218 5.35 11.76 26.22
N VAL A 219 5.77 11.15 25.11
CA VAL A 219 6.67 11.74 24.09
C VAL A 219 5.89 12.35 22.92
N GLY A 220 4.55 12.20 22.93
CA GLY A 220 3.57 12.89 22.05
C GLY A 220 3.88 12.81 20.58
N ASN A 221 3.56 11.75 19.93
CA ASN A 221 3.33 11.50 18.49
C ASN A 221 4.01 10.18 18.04
N SER A 222 3.40 9.53 17.05
CA SER A 222 3.99 8.37 16.39
C SER A 222 5.37 8.75 15.83
N VAL A 223 6.39 8.02 16.26
CA VAL A 223 7.80 8.27 15.94
C VAL A 223 8.09 7.95 14.47
N PHE A 224 7.22 7.18 13.81
CA PHE A 224 7.35 6.76 12.42
C PHE A 224 6.04 6.89 11.66
N SER A 225 6.10 7.30 10.41
CA SER A 225 5.02 7.07 9.44
C SER A 225 5.32 5.84 8.60
N LEU A 226 4.29 5.10 8.26
CA LEU A 226 4.37 3.84 7.51
C LEU A 226 3.41 3.89 6.33
N ASN A 227 3.95 3.99 5.12
CA ASN A 227 3.17 4.05 3.88
C ASN A 227 3.45 2.84 3.00
N ASN A 228 2.42 2.29 2.36
CA ASN A 228 2.56 1.21 1.40
C ASN A 228 2.89 1.71 0.01
N LYS A 229 3.87 1.09 -0.65
CA LYS A 229 4.13 1.24 -2.08
C LYS A 229 4.17 -0.14 -2.72
N GLN A 230 3.44 -0.31 -3.81
CA GLN A 230 3.33 -1.61 -4.48
C GLN A 230 3.50 -1.43 -5.99
N MET A 231 4.27 -2.34 -6.59
CA MET A 231 4.42 -2.46 -8.04
C MET A 231 4.09 -3.88 -8.45
N THR A 232 3.16 -4.05 -9.38
CA THR A 232 2.72 -5.38 -9.83
C THR A 232 2.68 -5.47 -11.34
N LEU A 233 2.95 -6.66 -11.83
CA LEU A 233 2.76 -7.06 -13.22
C LEU A 233 1.75 -8.21 -13.25
N GLY A 234 0.80 -8.15 -14.13
CA GLY A 234 -0.23 -9.15 -14.22
C GLY A 234 -0.85 -9.30 -15.59
N ILE A 235 -1.84 -10.16 -15.62
CA ILE A 235 -2.65 -10.46 -16.78
C ILE A 235 -4.11 -10.11 -16.48
N TYR A 236 -4.86 -9.84 -17.53
CA TYR A 236 -6.30 -9.62 -17.41
C TYR A 236 -7.07 -10.27 -18.57
N LEU A 237 -8.32 -10.61 -18.24
CA LEU A 237 -9.29 -11.18 -19.17
C LEU A 237 -10.55 -10.30 -19.19
N LYS A 238 -10.92 -9.76 -20.34
CA LYS A 238 -12.17 -9.02 -20.56
C LYS A 238 -13.30 -10.00 -20.87
N ILE A 239 -14.38 -9.90 -20.12
CA ILE A 239 -15.60 -10.66 -20.28
C ILE A 239 -16.65 -9.69 -20.82
N ASN A 240 -17.20 -10.00 -21.98
CA ASN A 240 -18.28 -9.19 -22.61
C ASN A 240 -19.62 -9.76 -22.21
#